data_81fe48b7aea2fd0880d5c3deb3a59419
#
_entry.id   81fe48b7aea2fd0880d5c3deb3a59419
#
_cell.length_a   1.000
_cell.length_b   1.000
_cell.length_c   1.000
_cell.angle_alpha   90.00
_cell.angle_beta   90.00
_cell.angle_gamma   90.00
#
_symmetry.space_group_name_H-M   'P 1'
#
loop_
_entity.id
_entity.type
_entity.pdbx_description
1 polymer ?
#
loop_
_entity_poly.entity_id
_entity_poly.type
_entity_poly.pdbx_seq_one_letter_code
_entity_poly.pdbx_strand_id
1 'polypeptide(L)'
;MGEEAVPQPVDTSPQQEEAAPFQSLRELIDRITGRTHWQPIEKGDAGLAEALPFPFLALVGQREMKIALLIALVNPAVGGVLLIGPRGTGKTTAVRSLVDLLPLTPRSLCYYGCTPDDIEIGGIDQVCPDCARKYAMGEPLVKLDKVRLVELPLNARLEDVVGGVDERAALQEKLRFRKGILAQADRNLLYIDEVNLLADEVVDVILDAAAQGSYTVRRGPLAATYRSRFVLLGSMNPEEGRLRPQIMDRFGLRVVVRGLEDLDERLEVYRRVQAYLEQPRRVVQQFSRESTFIQSEIQLIRDSLHEVVLPDSVARKGLELVRRLKLDSSRSEIVLLEAARAYAALDGRKEVATEDIYEVAPMALRMRRSRFMEEFFSKQDQENQELQSLLDGLRKENSS
;
A
#
# COMPACT_ATOMS: atom_id res chain seq x y z
N MET A 1 -63.04 18.22 -46.30
CA MET A 1 -62.71 17.13 -45.38
C MET A 1 -61.21 17.06 -45.39
N GLY A 2 -60.58 17.79 -44.45
CA GLY A 2 -59.12 17.83 -44.27
C GLY A 2 -58.79 16.95 -43.09
N GLU A 3 -57.88 15.99 -43.27
CA GLU A 3 -57.26 15.20 -42.20
C GLU A 3 -56.17 16.06 -41.55
N GLU A 4 -56.37 16.37 -40.24
CA GLU A 4 -55.39 16.96 -39.37
C GLU A 4 -54.34 15.88 -39.02
N ALA A 5 -53.10 16.10 -39.41
CA ALA A 5 -51.96 15.31 -39.02
C ALA A 5 -51.56 15.59 -37.56
N VAL A 6 -51.65 14.60 -36.73
CA VAL A 6 -51.17 14.62 -35.34
C VAL A 6 -49.62 14.64 -35.32
N PRO A 7 -48.96 15.58 -34.67
CA PRO A 7 -47.50 15.58 -34.54
C PRO A 7 -47.04 14.43 -33.65
N GLN A 8 -46.06 13.64 -34.12
CA GLN A 8 -45.38 12.61 -33.35
C GLN A 8 -44.51 13.27 -32.24
N PRO A 9 -44.41 12.69 -31.06
CA PRO A 9 -43.53 13.21 -30.02
C PRO A 9 -42.07 13.05 -30.41
N VAL A 10 -41.33 14.16 -30.35
CA VAL A 10 -39.87 14.18 -30.50
C VAL A 10 -39.26 13.50 -29.30
N ASP A 11 -38.61 12.36 -29.53
CA ASP A 11 -37.83 11.64 -28.53
C ASP A 11 -36.56 12.44 -28.17
N THR A 12 -36.64 13.21 -27.10
CA THR A 12 -35.49 13.92 -26.50
C THR A 12 -34.88 13.07 -25.38
N SER A 13 -34.41 11.87 -25.73
CA SER A 13 -33.50 11.15 -24.88
C SER A 13 -32.13 11.86 -24.93
N PRO A 14 -31.54 12.27 -23.81
CA PRO A 14 -30.19 12.80 -23.80
C PRO A 14 -29.26 11.69 -24.25
N GLN A 15 -28.57 11.90 -25.37
CA GLN A 15 -27.48 11.04 -25.81
C GLN A 15 -26.43 11.04 -24.70
N GLN A 16 -26.35 9.93 -23.97
CA GLN A 16 -25.23 9.65 -23.09
C GLN A 16 -24.00 9.53 -23.99
N GLU A 17 -23.14 10.55 -23.99
CA GLU A 17 -21.79 10.41 -24.50
C GLU A 17 -21.12 9.28 -23.71
N GLU A 18 -21.01 8.12 -24.31
CA GLU A 18 -20.17 7.03 -23.83
C GLU A 18 -18.74 7.57 -23.78
N ALA A 19 -18.26 7.84 -22.57
CA ALA A 19 -16.87 8.18 -22.37
C ALA A 19 -16.02 7.04 -22.90
N ALA A 20 -15.20 7.34 -23.92
CA ALA A 20 -14.34 6.36 -24.57
C ALA A 20 -13.47 5.63 -23.51
N PRO A 21 -13.27 4.31 -23.66
CA PRO A 21 -12.44 3.57 -22.74
C PRO A 21 -11.02 4.14 -22.73
N PHE A 22 -10.40 4.19 -21.56
CA PHE A 22 -9.03 4.67 -21.37
C PHE A 22 -8.08 3.88 -22.30
N GLN A 23 -7.19 4.59 -22.98
CA GLN A 23 -6.20 3.96 -23.86
C GLN A 23 -4.89 3.65 -23.14
N SER A 24 -4.67 4.22 -21.93
CA SER A 24 -3.50 3.93 -21.09
C SER A 24 -3.75 4.31 -19.63
N LEU A 25 -3.04 3.66 -18.73
CA LEU A 25 -2.98 4.03 -17.29
C LEU A 25 -2.43 5.45 -17.07
N ARG A 26 -1.66 5.98 -18.01
CA ARG A 26 -1.19 7.36 -17.98
C ARG A 26 -2.35 8.35 -18.11
N GLU A 27 -3.29 8.08 -19.01
CA GLU A 27 -4.53 8.86 -19.13
C GLU A 27 -5.38 8.74 -17.85
N LEU A 28 -5.38 7.58 -17.22
CA LEU A 28 -5.98 7.36 -15.92
C LEU A 28 -5.28 8.17 -14.81
N ILE A 29 -3.95 8.16 -14.77
CA ILE A 29 -3.15 8.96 -13.83
C ILE A 29 -3.42 10.45 -14.06
N ASP A 30 -3.52 10.92 -15.30
CA ASP A 30 -3.86 12.31 -15.61
C ASP A 30 -5.30 12.67 -15.18
N ARG A 31 -6.27 11.75 -15.26
CA ARG A 31 -7.63 11.93 -14.71
C ARG A 31 -7.66 11.85 -13.18
N ILE A 32 -6.94 10.90 -12.57
CA ILE A 32 -6.80 10.78 -11.11
C ILE A 32 -6.15 12.06 -10.51
N THR A 33 -5.28 12.74 -11.27
CA THR A 33 -4.64 13.98 -10.82
C THR A 33 -5.50 15.24 -10.98
N GLY A 34 -6.77 15.11 -11.37
CA GLY A 34 -7.74 16.22 -11.31
C GLY A 34 -7.77 17.15 -12.51
N ARG A 35 -7.18 16.78 -13.65
CA ARG A 35 -7.21 17.61 -14.88
C ARG A 35 -8.51 17.51 -15.68
N THR A 36 -9.47 16.69 -15.26
CA THR A 36 -10.79 16.60 -15.90
C THR A 36 -11.85 17.35 -15.08
N HIS A 37 -12.63 18.18 -15.75
CA HIS A 37 -13.74 18.93 -15.15
C HIS A 37 -14.81 17.97 -14.63
N TRP A 38 -15.12 18.10 -13.34
CA TRP A 38 -16.21 17.40 -12.71
C TRP A 38 -17.54 18.07 -13.00
N GLN A 39 -18.56 17.31 -13.40
CA GLN A 39 -19.90 17.84 -13.61
C GLN A 39 -20.70 17.83 -12.28
N PRO A 40 -21.37 18.91 -11.92
CA PRO A 40 -22.22 18.95 -10.74
C PRO A 40 -23.37 17.93 -10.82
N ILE A 41 -23.65 17.27 -9.70
CA ILE A 41 -24.73 16.28 -9.60
C ILE A 41 -26.06 17.00 -9.30
N GLU A 42 -27.13 16.58 -9.97
CA GLU A 42 -28.48 17.13 -9.72
C GLU A 42 -29.03 16.69 -8.34
N LYS A 43 -29.74 17.59 -7.65
CA LYS A 43 -30.30 17.36 -6.30
C LYS A 43 -31.45 16.35 -6.34
N GLY A 44 -31.45 15.33 -5.48
CA GLY A 44 -32.62 14.45 -5.36
C GLY A 44 -32.49 13.10 -4.65
N ASP A 45 -31.41 12.79 -3.95
CA ASP A 45 -31.28 11.48 -3.27
C ASP A 45 -31.15 11.62 -1.75
N ALA A 46 -32.14 11.09 -1.00
CA ALA A 46 -32.10 10.94 0.45
C ALA A 46 -31.84 9.47 0.80
N GLY A 47 -30.60 9.03 0.65
CA GLY A 47 -30.23 7.64 0.95
C GLY A 47 -30.06 7.34 2.43
N LEU A 48 -30.27 6.09 2.84
CA LEU A 48 -29.92 5.56 4.16
C LEU A 48 -28.41 5.66 4.38
N ALA A 49 -28.01 5.99 5.62
CA ALA A 49 -26.63 6.26 6.00
C ALA A 49 -25.78 4.98 6.11
N GLU A 50 -25.53 4.29 5.02
CA GLU A 50 -24.32 3.50 4.90
C GLU A 50 -23.16 4.46 4.67
N ALA A 51 -22.12 4.39 5.52
CA ALA A 51 -20.90 5.16 5.34
C ALA A 51 -20.14 4.59 4.13
N LEU A 52 -20.51 5.05 2.94
CA LEU A 52 -19.80 4.71 1.72
C LEU A 52 -18.44 5.42 1.75
N PRO A 53 -17.32 4.77 1.39
CA PRO A 53 -16.04 5.44 1.33
C PRO A 53 -16.07 6.51 0.22
N PHE A 54 -15.39 7.63 0.46
CA PHE A 54 -15.20 8.66 -0.56
C PHE A 54 -14.41 8.04 -1.74
N PRO A 55 -14.84 8.20 -3.00
CA PRO A 55 -14.18 7.55 -4.12
C PRO A 55 -12.73 8.01 -4.29
N PHE A 56 -11.79 7.08 -4.49
CA PHE A 56 -10.37 7.40 -4.70
C PHE A 56 -10.16 8.32 -5.91
N LEU A 57 -10.93 8.11 -6.96
CA LEU A 57 -10.88 8.93 -8.18
C LEU A 57 -11.42 10.36 -7.97
N ALA A 58 -12.23 10.56 -6.94
CA ALA A 58 -12.72 11.89 -6.57
C ALA A 58 -11.69 12.71 -5.77
N LEU A 59 -10.58 12.14 -5.34
CA LEU A 59 -9.52 12.89 -4.68
C LEU A 59 -8.90 13.90 -5.64
N VAL A 60 -8.72 15.14 -5.19
CA VAL A 60 -8.12 16.23 -6.00
C VAL A 60 -6.62 16.34 -5.69
N GLY A 61 -5.80 16.60 -6.70
CA GLY A 61 -4.36 16.78 -6.53
C GLY A 61 -3.66 15.57 -5.91
N GLN A 62 -2.71 15.84 -5.01
CA GLN A 62 -1.97 14.82 -4.21
C GLN A 62 -1.34 13.69 -5.06
N ARG A 63 -0.74 14.06 -6.22
CA ARG A 63 -0.23 13.12 -7.22
C ARG A 63 0.74 12.10 -6.62
N GLU A 64 1.75 12.56 -5.88
CA GLU A 64 2.76 11.69 -5.26
C GLU A 64 2.12 10.66 -4.31
N MET A 65 1.16 11.09 -3.49
CA MET A 65 0.43 10.20 -2.58
C MET A 65 -0.34 9.12 -3.33
N LYS A 66 -1.08 9.50 -4.38
CA LYS A 66 -1.86 8.56 -5.18
C LYS A 66 -0.98 7.53 -5.86
N ILE A 67 0.13 7.96 -6.46
CA ILE A 67 1.09 7.07 -7.12
C ILE A 67 1.71 6.10 -6.11
N ALA A 68 2.17 6.58 -4.96
CA ALA A 68 2.75 5.71 -3.92
C ALA A 68 1.77 4.64 -3.43
N LEU A 69 0.51 5.03 -3.23
CA LEU A 69 -0.55 4.11 -2.82
C LEU A 69 -0.82 3.05 -3.89
N LEU A 70 -0.93 3.44 -5.17
CA LEU A 70 -1.10 2.49 -6.29
C LEU A 70 0.10 1.56 -6.45
N ILE A 71 1.33 2.06 -6.34
CA ILE A 71 2.56 1.24 -6.36
C ILE A 71 2.50 0.16 -5.27
N ALA A 72 2.12 0.53 -4.03
CA ALA A 72 2.04 -0.43 -2.94
C ALA A 72 0.90 -1.46 -3.11
N LEU A 73 -0.19 -1.07 -3.79
CA LEU A 73 -1.26 -2.01 -4.14
C LEU A 73 -0.80 -3.04 -5.17
N VAL A 74 -0.02 -2.62 -6.15
CA VAL A 74 0.45 -3.48 -7.26
C VAL A 74 1.63 -4.35 -6.80
N ASN A 75 2.58 -3.79 -6.07
CA ASN A 75 3.79 -4.49 -5.63
C ASN A 75 3.99 -4.41 -4.10
N PRO A 76 3.50 -5.39 -3.33
CA PRO A 76 3.74 -5.43 -1.88
C PRO A 76 5.22 -5.50 -1.48
N ALA A 77 6.12 -5.94 -2.39
CA ALA A 77 7.56 -6.01 -2.12
C ALA A 77 8.21 -4.64 -1.84
N VAL A 78 7.55 -3.53 -2.20
CA VAL A 78 7.98 -2.18 -1.80
C VAL A 78 7.94 -1.95 -0.29
N GLY A 79 7.24 -2.78 0.49
CA GLY A 79 7.26 -2.72 1.97
C GLY A 79 6.36 -1.65 2.59
N GLY A 80 5.31 -1.21 1.87
CA GLY A 80 4.28 -0.29 2.39
C GLY A 80 4.57 1.19 2.22
N VAL A 81 3.61 2.03 2.62
CA VAL A 81 3.63 3.49 2.43
C VAL A 81 3.46 4.21 3.76
N LEU A 82 4.28 5.20 4.02
CA LEU A 82 4.14 6.15 5.13
C LEU A 82 3.75 7.53 4.58
N LEU A 83 2.56 8.00 4.94
CA LEU A 83 2.04 9.33 4.59
C LEU A 83 2.36 10.32 5.71
N ILE A 84 3.19 11.32 5.43
CA ILE A 84 3.72 12.27 6.41
C ILE A 84 3.15 13.65 6.13
N GLY A 85 2.48 14.27 7.10
CA GLY A 85 1.97 15.63 6.92
C GLY A 85 0.94 16.04 7.96
N PRO A 86 0.55 17.32 7.97
CA PRO A 86 -0.39 17.86 8.94
C PRO A 86 -1.78 17.23 8.84
N ARG A 87 -2.60 17.44 9.85
CA ARG A 87 -4.00 17.01 9.85
C ARG A 87 -4.78 17.73 8.75
N GLY A 88 -5.86 17.09 8.27
CA GLY A 88 -6.75 17.68 7.26
C GLY A 88 -6.25 17.67 5.83
N THR A 89 -5.13 17.02 5.52
CA THR A 89 -4.58 16.91 4.15
C THR A 89 -5.12 15.73 3.34
N GLY A 90 -6.12 15.01 3.85
CA GLY A 90 -6.79 13.91 3.14
C GLY A 90 -6.10 12.56 3.20
N LYS A 91 -5.07 12.36 4.05
CA LYS A 91 -4.33 11.08 4.18
C LYS A 91 -5.24 9.91 4.49
N THR A 92 -6.00 9.98 5.58
CA THR A 92 -6.92 8.93 6.03
C THR A 92 -8.03 8.69 5.00
N THR A 93 -8.56 9.76 4.39
CA THR A 93 -9.55 9.64 3.31
C THR A 93 -8.98 8.89 2.12
N ALA A 94 -7.76 9.20 1.69
CA ALA A 94 -7.09 8.53 0.57
C ALA A 94 -6.88 7.04 0.85
N VAL A 95 -6.47 6.67 2.08
CA VAL A 95 -6.29 5.27 2.46
C VAL A 95 -7.63 4.52 2.48
N ARG A 96 -8.66 5.10 3.09
CA ARG A 96 -10.00 4.48 3.14
C ARG A 96 -10.62 4.29 1.76
N SER A 97 -10.37 5.21 0.86
CA SER A 97 -10.89 5.15 -0.51
C SER A 97 -10.23 4.07 -1.38
N LEU A 98 -9.06 3.54 -1.00
CA LEU A 98 -8.37 2.49 -1.75
C LEU A 98 -9.16 1.18 -1.85
N VAL A 99 -10.03 0.91 -0.88
CA VAL A 99 -10.82 -0.34 -0.85
C VAL A 99 -11.66 -0.49 -2.12
N ASP A 100 -12.13 0.62 -2.68
CA ASP A 100 -12.93 0.63 -3.91
C ASP A 100 -12.12 0.24 -5.16
N LEU A 101 -10.80 0.29 -5.09
CA LEU A 101 -9.91 -0.06 -6.21
C LEU A 101 -9.39 -1.48 -6.14
N LEU A 102 -9.72 -2.25 -5.11
CA LEU A 102 -9.14 -3.56 -4.89
C LEU A 102 -9.99 -4.67 -5.49
N PRO A 103 -9.37 -5.57 -6.27
CA PRO A 103 -10.04 -6.73 -6.81
C PRO A 103 -10.40 -7.71 -5.69
N LEU A 104 -11.30 -8.67 -6.03
CA LEU A 104 -11.55 -9.80 -5.16
C LEU A 104 -10.26 -10.60 -4.98
N THR A 105 -9.98 -11.03 -3.75
CA THR A 105 -8.77 -11.80 -3.44
C THR A 105 -9.13 -13.17 -2.85
N PRO A 106 -8.36 -14.23 -3.14
CA PRO A 106 -8.56 -15.54 -2.54
C PRO A 106 -8.30 -15.47 -1.04
N ARG A 107 -9.35 -15.61 -0.24
CA ARG A 107 -9.27 -15.63 1.22
C ARG A 107 -9.29 -17.05 1.74
N SER A 108 -8.34 -17.37 2.60
CA SER A 108 -8.27 -18.69 3.23
C SER A 108 -9.50 -19.03 4.07
N LEU A 109 -10.02 -20.24 3.90
CA LEU A 109 -11.04 -20.84 4.75
C LEU A 109 -10.46 -21.41 6.06
N CYS A 110 -9.13 -21.45 6.15
CA CYS A 110 -8.40 -21.96 7.29
C CYS A 110 -8.24 -20.91 8.40
N TYR A 111 -8.20 -21.41 9.64
CA TYR A 111 -7.95 -20.54 10.80
C TYR A 111 -6.55 -19.89 10.77
N TYR A 112 -5.55 -20.58 10.22
CA TYR A 112 -4.16 -20.14 10.16
C TYR A 112 -3.78 -19.38 8.88
N GLY A 113 -4.73 -19.22 7.94
CA GLY A 113 -4.52 -18.50 6.69
C GLY A 113 -3.84 -19.34 5.59
N CYS A 114 -3.84 -20.66 5.67
CA CYS A 114 -3.27 -21.54 4.64
C CYS A 114 -3.98 -21.40 3.29
N THR A 115 -3.20 -21.43 2.21
CA THR A 115 -3.68 -21.29 0.83
C THR A 115 -3.07 -22.38 -0.06
N PRO A 116 -3.63 -22.68 -1.24
CA PRO A 116 -3.01 -23.60 -2.20
C PRO A 116 -1.59 -23.17 -2.58
N ASP A 117 -1.34 -21.87 -2.76
CA ASP A 117 -0.03 -21.31 -3.10
C ASP A 117 1.04 -21.72 -2.07
N ASP A 118 0.68 -21.82 -0.77
CA ASP A 118 1.62 -22.25 0.27
C ASP A 118 2.09 -23.69 0.04
N ILE A 119 1.22 -24.54 -0.52
CA ILE A 119 1.55 -25.94 -0.85
C ILE A 119 2.38 -26.02 -2.13
N GLU A 120 2.03 -25.23 -3.15
CA GLU A 120 2.73 -25.20 -4.43
C GLU A 120 4.17 -24.69 -4.29
N ILE A 121 4.40 -23.70 -3.44
CA ILE A 121 5.72 -23.09 -3.23
C ILE A 121 6.57 -23.90 -2.26
N GLY A 122 6.00 -24.34 -1.15
CA GLY A 122 6.75 -24.90 -0.02
C GLY A 122 6.41 -26.34 0.34
N GLY A 123 5.51 -26.98 -0.38
CA GLY A 123 5.06 -28.35 -0.10
C GLY A 123 3.98 -28.46 0.96
N ILE A 124 3.47 -29.68 1.14
CA ILE A 124 2.33 -29.97 2.02
C ILE A 124 2.61 -29.69 3.51
N ASP A 125 3.88 -29.66 3.88
CA ASP A 125 4.32 -29.38 5.26
C ASP A 125 4.20 -27.88 5.65
N GLN A 126 3.95 -27.01 4.66
CA GLN A 126 3.77 -25.57 4.90
C GLN A 126 2.36 -25.18 5.34
N VAL A 127 1.43 -26.12 5.37
CA VAL A 127 0.04 -25.90 5.76
C VAL A 127 -0.35 -26.75 6.98
N CYS A 128 -1.41 -26.35 7.66
CA CYS A 128 -1.90 -27.12 8.79
C CYS A 128 -2.47 -28.48 8.34
N PRO A 129 -2.51 -29.51 9.23
CA PRO A 129 -2.95 -30.86 8.89
C PRO A 129 -4.35 -30.93 8.26
N ASP A 130 -5.27 -30.06 8.70
CA ASP A 130 -6.62 -29.99 8.13
C ASP A 130 -6.62 -29.51 6.68
N CYS A 131 -5.77 -28.51 6.35
CA CYS A 131 -5.64 -28.02 4.98
C CYS A 131 -4.91 -29.04 4.09
N ALA A 132 -3.90 -29.72 4.61
CA ALA A 132 -3.24 -30.81 3.90
C ALA A 132 -4.24 -31.90 3.49
N ARG A 133 -5.09 -32.33 4.42
CA ARG A 133 -6.14 -33.33 4.15
C ARG A 133 -7.17 -32.82 3.12
N LYS A 134 -7.68 -31.59 3.27
CA LYS A 134 -8.63 -31.00 2.32
C LYS A 134 -8.06 -30.89 0.92
N TYR A 135 -6.82 -30.46 0.81
CA TYR A 135 -6.12 -30.36 -0.48
C TYR A 135 -5.99 -31.74 -1.15
N ALA A 136 -5.61 -32.77 -0.39
CA ALA A 136 -5.55 -34.14 -0.89
C ALA A 136 -6.91 -34.69 -1.34
N MET A 137 -8.01 -34.21 -0.76
CA MET A 137 -9.39 -34.57 -1.14
C MET A 137 -9.94 -33.72 -2.28
N GLY A 138 -9.20 -32.71 -2.79
CA GLY A 138 -9.66 -31.78 -3.81
C GLY A 138 -10.66 -30.74 -3.30
N GLU A 139 -10.77 -30.54 -1.97
CA GLU A 139 -11.64 -29.54 -1.38
C GLU A 139 -11.01 -28.13 -1.49
N PRO A 140 -11.84 -27.07 -1.69
CA PRO A 140 -11.33 -25.72 -1.79
C PRO A 140 -10.76 -25.22 -0.46
N LEU A 141 -9.54 -24.68 -0.49
CA LEU A 141 -8.90 -24.04 0.67
C LEU A 141 -9.18 -22.54 0.78
N VAL A 142 -9.66 -21.94 -0.30
CA VAL A 142 -9.89 -20.48 -0.39
C VAL A 142 -11.27 -20.19 -1.02
N LYS A 143 -11.77 -19.00 -0.73
CA LYS A 143 -12.90 -18.39 -1.44
C LYS A 143 -12.53 -16.98 -1.87
N LEU A 144 -13.11 -16.50 -2.97
CA LEU A 144 -12.99 -15.09 -3.35
C LEU A 144 -13.79 -14.22 -2.38
N ASP A 145 -13.17 -13.20 -1.82
CA ASP A 145 -13.79 -12.24 -0.90
C ASP A 145 -13.25 -10.83 -1.20
N LYS A 146 -14.00 -9.81 -0.79
CA LYS A 146 -13.57 -8.42 -0.91
C LYS A 146 -12.41 -8.14 0.04
N VAL A 147 -11.43 -7.39 -0.46
CA VAL A 147 -10.36 -6.85 0.39
C VAL A 147 -10.96 -5.84 1.36
N ARG A 148 -10.51 -5.87 2.60
CA ARG A 148 -10.98 -4.99 3.68
C ARG A 148 -9.86 -4.08 4.13
N LEU A 149 -10.22 -2.91 4.61
CA LEU A 149 -9.32 -2.07 5.39
C LEU A 149 -9.41 -2.50 6.86
N VAL A 150 -8.30 -2.96 7.40
CA VAL A 150 -8.14 -3.26 8.82
C VAL A 150 -7.43 -2.06 9.43
N GLU A 151 -8.15 -1.29 10.23
CA GLU A 151 -7.59 -0.12 10.92
C GLU A 151 -7.09 -0.55 12.30
N LEU A 152 -5.87 -0.14 12.65
CA LEU A 152 -5.31 -0.38 13.97
C LEU A 152 -5.79 0.72 14.94
N PRO A 153 -6.46 0.38 16.05
CA PRO A 153 -6.81 1.37 17.06
C PRO A 153 -5.57 1.99 17.72
N LEU A 154 -5.59 3.29 18.01
CA LEU A 154 -4.48 4.00 18.66
C LEU A 154 -4.10 3.44 20.04
N ASN A 155 -5.07 2.84 20.74
CA ASN A 155 -4.87 2.20 22.04
C ASN A 155 -4.64 0.69 21.95
N ALA A 156 -4.33 0.15 20.78
CA ALA A 156 -4.09 -1.26 20.58
C ALA A 156 -2.91 -1.75 21.43
N ARG A 157 -3.13 -2.83 22.15
CA ARG A 157 -2.09 -3.53 22.91
C ARG A 157 -1.47 -4.63 22.06
N LEU A 158 -0.28 -5.07 22.43
CA LEU A 158 0.40 -6.16 21.74
C LEU A 158 -0.49 -7.41 21.60
N GLU A 159 -1.30 -7.73 22.60
CA GLU A 159 -2.23 -8.87 22.55
C GLU A 159 -3.39 -8.70 21.56
N ASP A 160 -3.81 -7.48 21.31
CA ASP A 160 -4.82 -7.19 20.27
C ASP A 160 -4.23 -7.40 18.88
N VAL A 161 -2.96 -7.09 18.72
CA VAL A 161 -2.24 -7.18 17.45
C VAL A 161 -1.88 -8.62 17.10
N VAL A 162 -1.24 -9.34 18.00
CA VAL A 162 -0.79 -10.73 17.76
C VAL A 162 -1.84 -11.77 18.08
N GLY A 163 -2.80 -11.44 18.96
CA GLY A 163 -3.76 -12.38 19.50
C GLY A 163 -3.33 -12.95 20.85
N GLY A 164 -4.28 -13.53 21.54
CA GLY A 164 -4.11 -14.11 22.88
C GLY A 164 -4.77 -15.47 23.00
N VAL A 165 -4.73 -16.06 24.19
CA VAL A 165 -5.45 -17.31 24.47
C VAL A 165 -6.95 -17.06 24.41
N ASP A 166 -7.69 -17.93 23.76
CA ASP A 166 -9.15 -17.89 23.71
C ASP A 166 -9.71 -18.47 25.02
N GLU A 167 -9.98 -17.60 26.00
CA GLU A 167 -10.47 -18.01 27.31
C GLU A 167 -11.82 -18.76 27.24
N ARG A 168 -12.67 -18.41 26.28
CA ARG A 168 -13.96 -19.11 26.08
C ARG A 168 -13.77 -20.51 25.56
N ALA A 169 -12.84 -20.70 24.66
CA ALA A 169 -12.48 -22.02 24.16
C ALA A 169 -11.76 -22.85 25.24
N ALA A 170 -10.94 -22.21 26.08
CA ALA A 170 -10.28 -22.87 27.21
C ALA A 170 -11.26 -23.40 28.25
N LEU A 171 -12.37 -22.72 28.51
CA LEU A 171 -13.47 -23.21 29.37
C LEU A 171 -14.19 -24.46 28.81
N GLN A 172 -14.05 -24.71 27.49
CA GLN A 172 -14.55 -25.90 26.78
C GLN A 172 -13.48 -26.96 26.55
N GLU A 173 -12.37 -26.92 27.30
CA GLU A 173 -11.18 -27.78 27.16
C GLU A 173 -10.52 -27.70 25.76
N LYS A 174 -10.82 -26.67 24.95
CA LYS A 174 -10.22 -26.41 23.64
C LYS A 174 -9.23 -25.27 23.73
N LEU A 175 -7.95 -25.61 23.94
CA LEU A 175 -6.88 -24.63 23.94
C LEU A 175 -6.58 -24.16 22.52
N ARG A 176 -7.00 -22.94 22.20
CA ARG A 176 -6.63 -22.28 20.94
C ARG A 176 -6.39 -20.77 21.17
N PHE A 177 -5.69 -20.14 20.23
CA PHE A 177 -5.50 -18.70 20.26
C PHE A 177 -6.67 -17.98 19.58
N ARG A 178 -7.07 -16.81 20.14
CA ARG A 178 -7.89 -15.82 19.47
C ARG A 178 -7.02 -15.09 18.44
N LYS A 179 -7.52 -14.95 17.19
CA LYS A 179 -6.83 -14.20 16.14
C LYS A 179 -6.66 -12.73 16.54
N GLY A 180 -5.43 -12.23 16.40
CA GLY A 180 -5.13 -10.81 16.50
C GLY A 180 -5.39 -10.07 15.18
N ILE A 181 -5.14 -8.76 15.20
CA ILE A 181 -5.32 -7.86 14.05
C ILE A 181 -4.45 -8.29 12.87
N LEU A 182 -3.21 -8.76 13.12
CA LEU A 182 -2.30 -9.25 12.07
C LEU A 182 -2.88 -10.43 11.28
N ALA A 183 -3.52 -11.39 11.96
CA ALA A 183 -4.17 -12.51 11.28
C ALA A 183 -5.44 -12.09 10.53
N GLN A 184 -6.13 -11.04 11.01
CA GLN A 184 -7.27 -10.45 10.30
C GLN A 184 -6.83 -9.65 9.07
N ALA A 185 -5.65 -9.06 9.12
CA ALA A 185 -5.06 -8.30 8.03
C ALA A 185 -4.54 -9.17 6.88
N ASP A 186 -4.42 -10.51 7.04
CA ASP A 186 -3.94 -11.37 5.96
C ASP A 186 -4.74 -11.17 4.68
N ARG A 187 -4.05 -10.85 3.57
CA ARG A 187 -4.61 -10.51 2.25
C ARG A 187 -5.56 -9.30 2.24
N ASN A 188 -5.38 -8.38 3.19
CA ASN A 188 -6.12 -7.14 3.33
C ASN A 188 -5.16 -5.93 3.34
N LEU A 189 -5.72 -4.72 3.51
CA LEU A 189 -4.95 -3.53 3.84
C LEU A 189 -4.88 -3.39 5.36
N LEU A 190 -3.68 -3.17 5.92
CA LEU A 190 -3.51 -2.76 7.31
C LEU A 190 -3.15 -1.29 7.36
N TYR A 191 -3.98 -0.50 8.00
CA TYR A 191 -3.78 0.93 8.17
C TYR A 191 -3.48 1.29 9.62
N ILE A 192 -2.41 2.02 9.82
CA ILE A 192 -2.01 2.58 11.10
C ILE A 192 -2.12 4.09 11.00
N ASP A 193 -3.14 4.66 11.61
CA ASP A 193 -3.25 6.12 11.72
C ASP A 193 -2.36 6.62 12.86
N GLU A 194 -1.64 7.72 12.64
CA GLU A 194 -0.74 8.34 13.61
C GLU A 194 0.26 7.33 14.22
N VAL A 195 1.00 6.63 13.36
CA VAL A 195 1.95 5.56 13.73
C VAL A 195 2.98 5.98 14.79
N ASN A 196 3.28 7.28 14.89
CA ASN A 196 4.18 7.88 15.87
C ASN A 196 3.62 7.93 17.30
N LEU A 197 2.32 7.67 17.48
CA LEU A 197 1.66 7.63 18.80
C LEU A 197 1.53 6.22 19.38
N LEU A 198 1.78 5.19 18.56
CA LEU A 198 1.73 3.80 19.04
C LEU A 198 2.97 3.43 19.85
N ALA A 199 2.79 2.47 20.75
CA ALA A 199 3.91 1.86 21.45
C ALA A 199 4.87 1.18 20.46
N ASP A 200 6.16 1.41 20.65
CA ASP A 200 7.22 0.91 19.78
C ASP A 200 7.16 -0.60 19.56
N GLU A 201 6.86 -1.37 20.61
CA GLU A 201 6.73 -2.83 20.56
C GLU A 201 5.63 -3.29 19.59
N VAL A 202 4.52 -2.56 19.56
CA VAL A 202 3.39 -2.81 18.67
C VAL A 202 3.80 -2.58 17.22
N VAL A 203 4.44 -1.45 16.95
CA VAL A 203 4.89 -1.09 15.60
C VAL A 203 5.95 -2.07 15.10
N ASP A 204 6.93 -2.44 15.95
CA ASP A 204 7.99 -3.37 15.58
C ASP A 204 7.43 -4.75 15.18
N VAL A 205 6.48 -5.30 15.94
CA VAL A 205 5.84 -6.58 15.62
C VAL A 205 5.04 -6.52 14.30
N ILE A 206 4.33 -5.42 14.04
CA ILE A 206 3.59 -5.24 12.79
C ILE A 206 4.56 -5.21 11.60
N LEU A 207 5.65 -4.45 11.72
CA LEU A 207 6.64 -4.31 10.66
C LEU A 207 7.41 -5.63 10.40
N ASP A 208 7.68 -6.41 11.45
CA ASP A 208 8.28 -7.74 11.31
C ASP A 208 7.33 -8.71 10.62
N ALA A 209 6.06 -8.71 11.00
CA ALA A 209 5.03 -9.52 10.35
C ALA A 209 4.83 -9.13 8.88
N ALA A 210 4.84 -7.83 8.55
CA ALA A 210 4.77 -7.34 7.18
C ALA A 210 5.96 -7.81 6.32
N ALA A 211 7.16 -7.83 6.90
CA ALA A 211 8.37 -8.26 6.20
C ALA A 211 8.42 -9.78 5.97
N GLN A 212 7.92 -10.58 6.93
CA GLN A 212 7.99 -12.05 6.91
C GLN A 212 6.75 -12.70 6.26
N GLY A 213 5.64 -11.97 6.12
CA GLY A 213 4.36 -12.50 5.65
C GLY A 213 3.71 -13.52 6.61
N SER A 214 4.26 -13.66 7.81
CA SER A 214 3.76 -14.54 8.87
C SER A 214 4.30 -14.12 10.23
N TYR A 215 3.64 -14.56 11.30
CA TYR A 215 4.12 -14.34 12.68
C TYR A 215 3.74 -15.52 13.57
N THR A 216 4.51 -15.75 14.63
CA THR A 216 4.29 -16.84 15.57
C THR A 216 3.95 -16.30 16.94
N VAL A 217 2.82 -16.75 17.48
CA VAL A 217 2.39 -16.49 18.86
C VAL A 217 2.82 -17.66 19.74
N ARG A 218 3.50 -17.36 20.85
CA ARG A 218 3.85 -18.36 21.89
C ARG A 218 3.31 -17.91 23.24
N ARG A 219 2.64 -18.81 23.94
CA ARG A 219 2.17 -18.61 25.32
C ARG A 219 2.37 -19.94 26.09
N GLY A 220 3.37 -19.96 26.93
CA GLY A 220 3.78 -21.20 27.61
C GLY A 220 4.14 -22.29 26.59
N PRO A 221 3.55 -23.49 26.69
CA PRO A 221 3.81 -24.60 25.79
C PRO A 221 3.10 -24.49 24.43
N LEU A 222 2.16 -23.53 24.29
CA LEU A 222 1.39 -23.34 23.08
C LEU A 222 2.12 -22.43 22.10
N ALA A 223 2.18 -22.84 20.83
CA ALA A 223 2.66 -22.02 19.73
C ALA A 223 1.73 -22.16 18.52
N ALA A 224 1.49 -21.06 17.82
CA ALA A 224 0.76 -21.07 16.56
C ALA A 224 1.34 -20.02 15.61
N THR A 225 1.52 -20.41 14.35
CA THR A 225 1.98 -19.52 13.28
C THR A 225 0.80 -19.15 12.40
N TYR A 226 0.64 -17.84 12.16
CA TYR A 226 -0.41 -17.28 11.32
C TYR A 226 0.21 -16.62 10.09
N ARG A 227 -0.47 -16.70 8.95
CA ARG A 227 -0.14 -15.91 7.78
C ARG A 227 -0.57 -14.46 8.01
N SER A 228 0.20 -13.53 7.46
CA SER A 228 0.08 -12.09 7.71
C SER A 228 0.63 -11.31 6.52
N ARG A 229 0.09 -11.60 5.33
CA ARG A 229 0.45 -10.97 4.05
C ARG A 229 -0.52 -9.84 3.78
N PHE A 230 -0.12 -8.62 4.02
CA PHE A 230 -0.97 -7.43 3.87
C PHE A 230 -0.19 -6.27 3.25
N VAL A 231 -0.90 -5.33 2.69
CA VAL A 231 -0.32 -4.04 2.29
C VAL A 231 -0.35 -3.12 3.51
N LEU A 232 0.84 -2.68 3.94
CA LEU A 232 0.99 -1.81 5.10
C LEU A 232 0.87 -0.35 4.68
N LEU A 233 -0.04 0.38 5.30
CA LEU A 233 -0.22 1.81 5.12
C LEU A 233 -0.14 2.49 6.48
N GLY A 234 0.65 3.54 6.57
CA GLY A 234 0.78 4.33 7.80
C GLY A 234 0.57 5.81 7.52
N SER A 235 0.03 6.52 8.51
CA SER A 235 0.05 7.98 8.52
C SER A 235 0.83 8.50 9.72
N MET A 236 1.33 9.71 9.61
CA MET A 236 2.05 10.39 10.67
C MET A 236 1.85 11.91 10.55
N ASN A 237 1.64 12.58 11.71
CA ASN A 237 1.74 14.01 11.83
C ASN A 237 3.03 14.38 12.56
N PRO A 238 3.99 15.07 11.93
CA PRO A 238 5.25 15.45 12.56
C PRO A 238 5.12 16.38 13.77
N GLU A 239 3.98 17.08 13.88
CA GLU A 239 3.69 17.98 15.00
C GLU A 239 3.40 17.21 16.30
N GLU A 240 2.91 15.97 16.20
CA GLU A 240 2.51 15.14 17.33
C GLU A 240 3.63 14.25 17.85
N GLY A 241 4.77 14.26 17.21
CA GLY A 241 5.92 13.48 17.62
C GLY A 241 6.78 13.00 16.46
N ARG A 242 7.95 12.49 16.78
CA ARG A 242 8.89 11.95 15.81
C ARG A 242 8.79 10.43 15.81
N LEU A 243 8.78 9.86 14.62
CA LEU A 243 8.94 8.42 14.45
C LEU A 243 10.43 8.07 14.54
N ARG A 244 10.75 6.99 15.24
CA ARG A 244 12.14 6.50 15.31
C ARG A 244 12.65 6.17 13.90
N PRO A 245 13.91 6.53 13.54
CA PRO A 245 14.47 6.27 12.22
C PRO A 245 14.38 4.79 11.81
N GLN A 246 14.54 3.88 12.77
CA GLN A 246 14.45 2.43 12.54
C GLN A 246 13.07 1.99 12.07
N ILE A 247 12.00 2.54 12.67
CA ILE A 247 10.62 2.28 12.25
C ILE A 247 10.37 2.90 10.88
N MET A 248 10.80 4.15 10.71
CA MET A 248 10.65 4.87 9.44
C MET A 248 11.36 4.13 8.31
N ASP A 249 12.51 3.50 8.55
CA ASP A 249 13.26 2.77 7.52
C ASP A 249 12.56 1.47 7.06
N ARG A 250 11.67 0.93 7.85
CA ARG A 250 10.89 -0.25 7.49
C ARG A 250 9.74 0.03 6.52
N PHE A 251 9.25 1.29 6.45
CA PHE A 251 8.35 1.71 5.37
C PHE A 251 9.14 1.95 4.09
N GLY A 252 8.71 1.31 3.00
CA GLY A 252 9.39 1.41 1.72
C GLY A 252 9.23 2.79 1.10
N LEU A 253 8.00 3.23 0.92
CA LEU A 253 7.70 4.54 0.33
C LEU A 253 7.33 5.55 1.43
N ARG A 254 7.82 6.78 1.28
CA ARG A 254 7.58 7.89 2.22
C ARG A 254 7.13 9.11 1.44
N VAL A 255 5.90 9.52 1.69
CA VAL A 255 5.27 10.62 0.96
C VAL A 255 5.01 11.77 1.91
N VAL A 256 5.47 12.96 1.54
CA VAL A 256 5.14 14.19 2.26
C VAL A 256 3.88 14.78 1.65
N VAL A 257 2.79 14.69 2.42
CA VAL A 257 1.48 15.21 2.02
C VAL A 257 1.34 16.64 2.54
N ARG A 258 1.16 17.59 1.63
CA ARG A 258 0.96 19.02 1.94
C ARG A 258 -0.44 19.45 1.55
N GLY A 259 -0.88 20.59 2.08
CA GLY A 259 -2.08 21.25 1.57
C GLY A 259 -1.89 21.63 0.10
N LEU A 260 -2.97 21.62 -0.67
CA LEU A 260 -2.93 22.06 -2.06
C LEU A 260 -2.58 23.55 -2.09
N GLU A 261 -1.73 23.97 -3.01
CA GLU A 261 -1.33 25.39 -3.17
C GLU A 261 -2.29 26.14 -4.08
N ASP A 262 -2.77 25.47 -5.13
CA ASP A 262 -3.68 26.03 -6.11
C ASP A 262 -5.08 26.26 -5.48
N LEU A 263 -5.61 27.46 -5.65
CA LEU A 263 -6.92 27.86 -5.14
C LEU A 263 -8.07 27.16 -5.86
N ASP A 264 -7.93 26.89 -7.15
CA ASP A 264 -8.94 26.18 -7.94
C ASP A 264 -9.01 24.71 -7.51
N GLU A 265 -7.87 24.04 -7.27
CA GLU A 265 -7.84 22.69 -6.69
C GLU A 265 -8.49 22.67 -5.30
N ARG A 266 -8.22 23.68 -4.44
CA ARG A 266 -8.83 23.79 -3.11
C ARG A 266 -10.35 23.97 -3.19
N LEU A 267 -10.82 24.80 -4.10
CA LEU A 267 -12.24 24.99 -4.35
C LEU A 267 -12.89 23.72 -4.87
N GLU A 268 -12.20 22.98 -5.72
CA GLU A 268 -12.67 21.69 -6.23
C GLU A 268 -12.77 20.64 -5.13
N VAL A 269 -11.82 20.58 -4.19
CA VAL A 269 -11.95 19.72 -2.98
C VAL A 269 -13.24 20.05 -2.24
N TYR A 270 -13.49 21.33 -1.98
CA TYR A 270 -14.69 21.77 -1.28
C TYR A 270 -15.97 21.32 -2.00
N ARG A 271 -16.04 21.54 -3.32
CA ARG A 271 -17.21 21.15 -4.13
C ARG A 271 -17.46 19.63 -4.08
N ARG A 272 -16.41 18.82 -4.23
CA ARG A 272 -16.52 17.35 -4.19
C ARG A 272 -16.93 16.84 -2.82
N VAL A 273 -16.39 17.42 -1.75
CA VAL A 273 -16.79 17.08 -0.39
C VAL A 273 -18.24 17.45 -0.13
N GLN A 274 -18.69 18.65 -0.55
CA GLN A 274 -20.09 19.06 -0.41
C GLN A 274 -21.03 18.11 -1.17
N ALA A 275 -20.74 17.82 -2.42
CA ALA A 275 -21.55 16.90 -3.22
C ALA A 275 -21.60 15.50 -2.59
N TYR A 276 -20.47 15.03 -2.05
CA TYR A 276 -20.43 13.74 -1.35
C TYR A 276 -21.27 13.76 -0.05
N LEU A 277 -21.20 14.81 0.74
CA LEU A 277 -22.01 14.94 1.96
C LEU A 277 -23.51 15.04 1.66
N GLU A 278 -23.88 15.70 0.56
CA GLU A 278 -25.28 15.79 0.14
C GLU A 278 -25.81 14.49 -0.47
N GLN A 279 -25.01 13.82 -1.32
CA GLN A 279 -25.46 12.66 -2.09
C GLN A 279 -24.37 11.58 -2.23
N PRO A 280 -23.97 10.87 -1.16
CA PRO A 280 -22.85 9.93 -1.17
C PRO A 280 -22.97 8.84 -2.25
N ARG A 281 -24.18 8.26 -2.38
CA ARG A 281 -24.42 7.18 -3.36
C ARG A 281 -24.26 7.62 -4.80
N ARG A 282 -24.70 8.82 -5.13
CA ARG A 282 -24.53 9.36 -6.48
C ARG A 282 -23.09 9.63 -6.82
N VAL A 283 -22.33 10.23 -5.89
CA VAL A 283 -20.90 10.46 -6.10
C VAL A 283 -20.17 9.13 -6.28
N VAL A 284 -20.43 8.12 -5.46
CA VAL A 284 -19.84 6.78 -5.63
C VAL A 284 -20.26 6.16 -6.97
N GLN A 285 -21.53 6.26 -7.34
CA GLN A 285 -22.03 5.72 -8.61
C GLN A 285 -21.38 6.39 -9.83
N GLN A 286 -21.11 7.68 -9.75
CA GLN A 286 -20.44 8.42 -10.83
C GLN A 286 -19.06 7.85 -11.18
N PHE A 287 -18.31 7.37 -10.18
CA PHE A 287 -16.98 6.81 -10.37
C PHE A 287 -16.95 5.27 -10.43
N SER A 288 -18.12 4.62 -10.34
CA SER A 288 -18.18 3.15 -10.21
C SER A 288 -17.65 2.40 -11.42
N ARG A 289 -17.88 2.90 -12.64
CA ARG A 289 -17.40 2.28 -13.88
C ARG A 289 -15.88 2.32 -13.96
N GLU A 290 -15.31 3.52 -13.71
CA GLU A 290 -13.86 3.72 -13.69
C GLU A 290 -13.21 2.91 -12.57
N SER A 291 -13.79 2.89 -11.38
CA SER A 291 -13.29 2.07 -10.26
C SER A 291 -13.27 0.58 -10.61
N THR A 292 -14.31 0.05 -11.25
CA THR A 292 -14.35 -1.34 -11.69
C THR A 292 -13.30 -1.65 -12.76
N PHE A 293 -13.10 -0.72 -13.70
CA PHE A 293 -12.03 -0.85 -14.70
C PHE A 293 -10.67 -0.92 -14.01
N ILE A 294 -10.38 0.00 -13.08
CA ILE A 294 -9.11 0.02 -12.34
C ILE A 294 -8.92 -1.25 -11.51
N GLN A 295 -9.97 -1.77 -10.88
CA GLN A 295 -9.88 -3.06 -10.17
C GLN A 295 -9.37 -4.18 -11.07
N SER A 296 -9.91 -4.28 -12.30
CA SER A 296 -9.46 -5.30 -13.25
C SER A 296 -8.01 -5.06 -13.70
N GLU A 297 -7.64 -3.82 -13.96
CA GLU A 297 -6.27 -3.44 -14.33
C GLU A 297 -5.27 -3.74 -13.20
N ILE A 298 -5.59 -3.39 -11.95
CA ILE A 298 -4.73 -3.71 -10.80
C ILE A 298 -4.49 -5.22 -10.69
N GLN A 299 -5.53 -6.04 -10.93
CA GLN A 299 -5.36 -7.49 -10.89
C GLN A 299 -4.43 -7.96 -12.02
N LEU A 300 -4.68 -7.52 -13.25
CA LEU A 300 -3.84 -7.87 -14.41
C LEU A 300 -2.37 -7.46 -14.20
N ILE A 301 -2.16 -6.25 -13.66
CA ILE A 301 -0.81 -5.75 -13.39
C ILE A 301 -0.12 -6.57 -12.29
N ARG A 302 -0.83 -6.94 -11.22
CA ARG A 302 -0.28 -7.82 -10.18
C ARG A 302 0.17 -9.16 -10.74
N ASP A 303 -0.66 -9.76 -11.59
CA ASP A 303 -0.41 -11.07 -12.19
C ASP A 303 0.75 -11.01 -13.18
N SER A 304 0.92 -9.90 -13.92
CA SER A 304 1.96 -9.69 -14.92
C SER A 304 3.21 -8.94 -14.43
N LEU A 305 3.26 -8.51 -13.17
CA LEU A 305 4.38 -7.72 -12.65
C LEU A 305 5.73 -8.46 -12.77
N HIS A 306 5.72 -9.77 -12.67
CA HIS A 306 6.92 -10.61 -12.83
C HIS A 306 7.51 -10.56 -14.26
N GLU A 307 6.69 -10.22 -15.26
CA GLU A 307 7.11 -10.06 -16.67
C GLU A 307 7.81 -8.72 -16.95
N VAL A 308 7.67 -7.74 -16.02
CA VAL A 308 8.28 -6.42 -16.19
C VAL A 308 9.78 -6.53 -16.00
N VAL A 309 10.51 -6.30 -17.10
CA VAL A 309 11.96 -6.37 -17.14
C VAL A 309 12.58 -5.08 -16.61
N LEU A 310 13.56 -5.20 -15.74
CA LEU A 310 14.41 -4.10 -15.29
C LEU A 310 15.79 -4.25 -15.96
N PRO A 311 16.13 -3.43 -16.98
CA PRO A 311 17.43 -3.52 -17.64
C PRO A 311 18.56 -3.17 -16.66
N ASP A 312 19.69 -3.91 -16.73
CA ASP A 312 20.85 -3.65 -15.90
C ASP A 312 21.38 -2.22 -16.02
N SER A 313 21.30 -1.62 -17.20
CA SER A 313 21.69 -0.23 -17.43
C SER A 313 20.87 0.77 -16.64
N VAL A 314 19.56 0.52 -16.51
CA VAL A 314 18.61 1.33 -15.72
C VAL A 314 18.81 1.07 -14.23
N ALA A 315 18.93 -0.20 -13.83
CA ALA A 315 19.20 -0.58 -12.44
C ALA A 315 20.49 0.10 -11.93
N ARG A 316 21.59 0.08 -12.71
CA ARG A 316 22.85 0.75 -12.36
C ARG A 316 22.68 2.25 -12.14
N LYS A 317 21.83 2.94 -12.91
CA LYS A 317 21.53 4.37 -12.69
C LYS A 317 20.81 4.60 -11.37
N GLY A 318 19.88 3.73 -11.00
CA GLY A 318 19.22 3.77 -9.69
C GLY A 318 20.20 3.59 -8.53
N LEU A 319 21.08 2.56 -8.62
CA LEU A 319 22.12 2.30 -7.63
C LEU A 319 23.12 3.46 -7.53
N GLU A 320 23.52 4.06 -8.67
CA GLU A 320 24.38 5.24 -8.68
C GLU A 320 23.73 6.44 -7.98
N LEU A 321 22.40 6.63 -8.13
CA LEU A 321 21.65 7.67 -7.41
C LEU A 321 21.71 7.43 -5.90
N VAL A 322 21.48 6.19 -5.43
CA VAL A 322 21.55 5.82 -4.00
C VAL A 322 22.95 6.07 -3.45
N ARG A 323 24.00 5.66 -4.21
CA ARG A 323 25.42 5.90 -3.85
C ARG A 323 25.74 7.39 -3.73
N ARG A 324 25.30 8.23 -4.70
CA ARG A 324 25.52 9.69 -4.65
C ARG A 324 24.82 10.35 -3.48
N LEU A 325 23.68 9.81 -3.03
CA LEU A 325 22.99 10.26 -1.83
C LEU A 325 23.63 9.76 -0.55
N LYS A 326 24.71 8.95 -0.64
CA LYS A 326 25.40 8.32 0.49
C LYS A 326 24.45 7.53 1.40
N LEU A 327 23.62 6.71 0.78
CA LEU A 327 22.68 5.82 1.50
C LEU A 327 23.27 4.42 1.53
N ASP A 328 23.69 3.97 2.71
CA ASP A 328 24.25 2.62 2.93
C ASP A 328 23.13 1.66 3.32
N SER A 329 22.17 1.46 2.42
CA SER A 329 20.98 0.64 2.70
C SER A 329 20.52 -0.12 1.46
N SER A 330 20.81 -1.42 1.39
CA SER A 330 20.32 -2.30 0.33
C SER A 330 18.78 -2.32 0.25
N ARG A 331 18.11 -2.09 1.37
CA ARG A 331 16.65 -1.93 1.37
C ARG A 331 16.22 -0.73 0.52
N SER A 332 16.94 0.38 0.58
CA SER A 332 16.64 1.57 -0.23
C SER A 332 16.78 1.28 -1.72
N GLU A 333 17.78 0.49 -2.09
CA GLU A 333 18.04 0.07 -3.45
C GLU A 333 16.92 -0.82 -3.96
N ILE A 334 16.55 -1.86 -3.19
CA ILE A 334 15.47 -2.79 -3.54
C ILE A 334 14.14 -2.03 -3.68
N VAL A 335 13.80 -1.18 -2.71
CA VAL A 335 12.56 -0.39 -2.76
C VAL A 335 12.50 0.51 -3.97
N LEU A 336 13.61 1.20 -4.31
CA LEU A 336 13.69 2.06 -5.49
C LEU A 336 13.41 1.27 -6.77
N LEU A 337 14.08 0.14 -6.94
CA LEU A 337 13.99 -0.68 -8.15
C LEU A 337 12.62 -1.36 -8.26
N GLU A 338 12.08 -1.89 -7.17
CA GLU A 338 10.75 -2.51 -7.15
C GLU A 338 9.62 -1.47 -7.33
N ALA A 339 9.78 -0.26 -6.80
CA ALA A 339 8.84 0.83 -7.05
C ALA A 339 8.86 1.27 -8.53
N ALA A 340 10.04 1.32 -9.16
CA ALA A 340 10.15 1.62 -10.59
C ALA A 340 9.52 0.54 -11.47
N ARG A 341 9.68 -0.76 -11.12
CA ARG A 341 8.99 -1.86 -11.81
C ARG A 341 7.47 -1.72 -11.71
N ALA A 342 6.97 -1.46 -10.51
CA ALA A 342 5.54 -1.24 -10.31
C ALA A 342 5.03 -0.01 -11.05
N TYR A 343 5.81 1.07 -11.09
CA TYR A 343 5.44 2.29 -11.83
C TYR A 343 5.38 2.05 -13.34
N ALA A 344 6.38 1.35 -13.91
CA ALA A 344 6.36 0.97 -15.33
C ALA A 344 5.15 0.08 -15.66
N ALA A 345 4.83 -0.88 -14.78
CA ALA A 345 3.66 -1.74 -14.92
C ALA A 345 2.35 -0.94 -14.88
N LEU A 346 2.21 0.02 -13.96
CA LEU A 346 1.07 0.94 -13.87
C LEU A 346 0.92 1.81 -15.12
N ASP A 347 2.01 2.10 -15.82
CA ASP A 347 2.01 2.83 -17.11
C ASP A 347 1.83 1.88 -18.32
N GLY A 348 1.50 0.60 -18.09
CA GLY A 348 1.25 -0.41 -19.12
C GLY A 348 2.50 -0.88 -19.88
N ARG A 349 3.70 -0.62 -19.33
CA ARG A 349 4.98 -0.99 -19.96
C ARG A 349 5.55 -2.26 -19.35
N LYS A 350 6.18 -3.06 -20.21
CA LYS A 350 6.88 -4.30 -19.84
C LYS A 350 8.39 -4.10 -19.56
N GLU A 351 8.88 -2.88 -19.68
CA GLU A 351 10.28 -2.55 -19.45
C GLU A 351 10.39 -1.24 -18.68
N VAL A 352 11.25 -1.23 -17.67
CA VAL A 352 11.51 -0.04 -16.83
C VAL A 352 12.42 0.93 -17.59
N ALA A 353 11.99 2.19 -17.65
CA ALA A 353 12.78 3.30 -18.17
C ALA A 353 13.53 4.03 -17.07
N THR A 354 14.53 4.85 -17.45
CA THR A 354 15.28 5.68 -16.49
C THR A 354 14.40 6.70 -15.79
N GLU A 355 13.41 7.21 -16.51
CA GLU A 355 12.42 8.19 -16.05
C GLU A 355 11.58 7.63 -14.91
N ASP A 356 11.31 6.32 -14.90
CA ASP A 356 10.58 5.66 -13.81
C ASP A 356 11.37 5.69 -12.49
N ILE A 357 12.69 5.48 -12.57
CA ILE A 357 13.59 5.63 -11.43
C ILE A 357 13.47 7.05 -10.86
N TYR A 358 13.50 8.06 -11.72
CA TYR A 358 13.44 9.47 -11.28
C TYR A 358 12.09 9.84 -10.69
N GLU A 359 10.99 9.29 -11.22
CA GLU A 359 9.65 9.55 -10.72
C GLU A 359 9.43 8.96 -9.32
N VAL A 360 9.94 7.75 -9.05
CA VAL A 360 9.74 7.08 -7.77
C VAL A 360 10.82 7.42 -6.72
N ALA A 361 11.98 7.93 -7.14
CA ALA A 361 13.10 8.22 -6.25
C ALA A 361 12.76 9.14 -5.07
N PRO A 362 11.97 10.23 -5.24
CA PRO A 362 11.61 11.07 -4.10
C PRO A 362 10.90 10.29 -3.00
N MET A 363 9.94 9.43 -3.33
CA MET A 363 9.17 8.66 -2.35
C MET A 363 9.94 7.45 -1.81
N ALA A 364 10.86 6.87 -2.58
CA ALA A 364 11.66 5.72 -2.17
C ALA A 364 12.87 6.12 -1.29
N LEU A 365 13.49 7.29 -1.54
CA LEU A 365 14.77 7.67 -0.94
C LEU A 365 14.68 8.79 0.11
N ARG A 366 13.54 9.47 0.21
CA ARG A 366 13.32 10.58 1.17
C ARG A 366 13.51 10.10 2.62
N MET A 367 14.14 10.95 3.46
CA MET A 367 14.35 10.74 4.89
C MET A 367 15.14 9.45 5.24
N ARG A 368 16.02 8.97 4.35
CA ARG A 368 16.86 7.79 4.61
C ARG A 368 18.28 8.15 5.03
N ARG A 369 18.70 9.41 4.87
CA ARG A 369 20.02 9.87 5.32
C ARG A 369 20.08 9.91 6.84
N SER A 370 21.15 9.37 7.40
CA SER A 370 21.46 9.42 8.83
C SER A 370 22.75 10.19 9.04
N ARG A 371 22.65 11.41 9.60
CA ARG A 371 23.84 12.21 9.93
C ARG A 371 24.77 11.48 10.90
N PHE A 372 24.23 10.75 11.86
CA PHE A 372 24.99 9.94 12.79
C PHE A 372 25.85 8.89 12.08
N MET A 373 25.27 8.18 11.10
CA MET A 373 26.00 7.17 10.32
C MET A 373 27.07 7.81 9.44
N GLU A 374 26.79 8.96 8.81
CA GLU A 374 27.78 9.71 8.03
C GLU A 374 28.98 10.10 8.89
N GLU A 375 28.77 10.61 10.09
CA GLU A 375 29.82 10.96 11.05
C GLU A 375 30.56 9.72 11.56
N PHE A 376 29.84 8.64 11.86
CA PHE A 376 30.42 7.38 12.32
C PHE A 376 31.37 6.79 11.29
N PHE A 377 30.93 6.64 10.02
CA PHE A 377 31.79 6.12 8.95
C PHE A 377 32.98 7.02 8.66
N SER A 378 32.79 8.33 8.69
CA SER A 378 33.93 9.27 8.52
C SER A 378 35.01 9.09 9.59
N LYS A 379 34.62 8.86 10.86
CA LYS A 379 35.59 8.57 11.93
C LYS A 379 36.26 7.22 11.75
N GLN A 380 35.48 6.18 11.38
CA GLN A 380 36.04 4.85 11.12
C GLN A 380 37.04 4.85 9.97
N ASP A 381 36.78 5.61 8.89
CA ASP A 381 37.67 5.75 7.77
C ASP A 381 39.00 6.44 8.20
N GLN A 382 38.92 7.44 9.08
CA GLN A 382 40.12 8.09 9.64
C GLN A 382 40.95 7.11 10.50
N GLU A 383 40.29 6.40 11.43
CA GLU A 383 40.95 5.38 12.27
C GLU A 383 41.58 4.26 11.43
N ASN A 384 40.92 3.80 10.38
CA ASN A 384 41.44 2.79 9.46
C ASN A 384 42.64 3.30 8.68
N GLN A 385 42.65 4.57 8.23
CA GLN A 385 43.79 5.17 7.56
C GLN A 385 44.99 5.31 8.50
N GLU A 386 44.79 5.74 9.74
CA GLU A 386 45.83 5.80 10.75
C GLU A 386 46.42 4.41 11.05
N LEU A 387 45.54 3.40 11.23
CA LEU A 387 45.99 2.03 11.44
C LEU A 387 46.77 1.47 10.28
N GLN A 388 46.33 1.70 9.04
CA GLN A 388 47.05 1.27 7.85
C GLN A 388 48.42 1.96 7.73
N SER A 389 48.48 3.27 8.02
CA SER A 389 49.76 4.00 7.99
C SER A 389 50.79 3.46 9.01
N LEU A 390 50.31 3.09 10.21
CA LEU A 390 51.12 2.46 11.24
C LEU A 390 51.62 1.06 10.83
N LEU A 391 50.71 0.24 10.26
CA LEU A 391 51.05 -1.09 9.78
C LEU A 391 52.08 -1.05 8.64
N ASP A 392 51.96 -0.12 7.72
CA ASP A 392 52.91 0.06 6.62
C ASP A 392 54.27 0.58 7.12
N GLY A 393 54.30 1.41 8.17
CA GLY A 393 55.50 1.80 8.88
C GLY A 393 56.26 0.61 9.46
N LEU A 394 55.53 -0.23 10.25
CA LEU A 394 56.10 -1.43 10.87
C LEU A 394 56.57 -2.48 9.85
N ARG A 395 55.92 -2.62 8.71
CA ARG A 395 56.32 -3.52 7.62
C ARG A 395 57.63 -3.06 6.98
N LYS A 396 57.85 -1.75 6.83
CA LYS A 396 59.11 -1.19 6.30
C LYS A 396 60.25 -1.35 7.27
N GLU A 397 60.01 -1.18 8.56
CA GLU A 397 61.03 -1.41 9.62
C GLU A 397 61.49 -2.89 9.71
N ASN A 398 60.55 -3.84 9.51
CA ASN A 398 60.85 -5.27 9.52
C ASN A 398 61.51 -5.78 8.20
N SER A 399 61.58 -4.96 7.16
CA SER A 399 62.16 -5.28 5.85
C SER A 399 63.55 -4.67 5.63
N SER A 400 64.05 -3.91 6.63
CA SER A 400 65.40 -3.30 6.69
C SER A 400 66.28 -4.06 7.65
#